data_d865d9d109ecd77460d3bf7256cc48cf
#
_entry.id   d865d9d109ecd77460d3bf7256cc48cf
#
_cell.length_a   1.000
_cell.length_b   1.000
_cell.length_c   1.000
_cell.angle_alpha   90.00
_cell.angle_beta   90.00
_cell.angle_gamma   90.00
#
_symmetry.space_group_name_H-M   'P 1'
#
loop_
_entity.id
_entity.type
_entity.pdbx_description
1 polymer ?
#
loop_
_entity_poly.entity_id
_entity_poly.type
_entity_poly.pdbx_seq_one_letter_code
_entity_poly.pdbx_strand_id
1 'polypeptide(L)'
;MKKASPDIQTQVSGKWILAGEHSVLRGGDALVFPLSSRYLKINYYKSDVDFEISLNNETHPELALIIWSVLERAFQKLNLKRQNFKGLLEFESKIIFGAGMGASATLCVALTHIFHQLGLLARSEMYEFARDLENLFHGESSGVDVAVTLHNKPLLFSRQNEYQVLENYQKPLLYLSHTGQRGVTKDCVDKVKKLIRQDLTGALAIDDMMNQAVLKFRYLLADSRSNQADWIEALQLGHRCFEEWGLVNDAVKFHQAQLLGLGALAVKLTGSGGGGYMISYWQKPPVDVTFEMIPCFN
;
A
#
# COMPACT_ATOMS: atom_id res chain seq x y z
N MET A 1 27.11 23.99 6.88
CA MET A 1 27.47 23.00 7.91
C MET A 1 27.02 21.63 7.42
N LYS A 2 27.89 20.59 7.44
CA LYS A 2 27.45 19.21 7.16
C LYS A 2 26.46 18.79 8.26
N LYS A 3 25.25 18.38 7.90
CA LYS A 3 24.30 17.75 8.85
C LYS A 3 25.01 16.53 9.49
N ALA A 4 24.88 16.37 10.79
CA ALA A 4 25.42 15.18 11.47
C ALA A 4 24.77 13.92 10.85
N SER A 5 25.47 12.80 10.85
CA SER A 5 24.89 11.53 10.47
C SER A 5 23.85 11.09 11.51
N PRO A 6 22.71 10.53 11.11
CA PRO A 6 21.73 10.02 12.07
C PRO A 6 22.30 8.81 12.83
N ASP A 7 21.90 8.66 14.10
CA ASP A 7 22.22 7.47 14.90
C ASP A 7 21.50 6.23 14.40
N ILE A 8 20.24 6.41 13.94
CA ILE A 8 19.44 5.37 13.31
C ILE A 8 18.79 5.93 12.06
N GLN A 9 18.83 5.16 10.99
CA GLN A 9 18.12 5.47 9.75
C GLN A 9 17.31 4.26 9.31
N THR A 10 16.06 4.50 8.92
CA THR A 10 15.22 3.50 8.27
C THR A 10 14.59 4.07 7.01
N GLN A 11 14.43 3.24 6.01
CA GLN A 11 13.68 3.55 4.79
C GLN A 11 12.75 2.39 4.48
N VAL A 12 11.47 2.69 4.35
CA VAL A 12 10.41 1.71 4.09
C VAL A 12 9.71 2.07 2.79
N SER A 13 9.63 1.12 1.88
CA SER A 13 8.98 1.28 0.58
C SER A 13 7.47 1.37 0.71
N GLY A 14 6.83 2.12 -0.18
CA GLY A 14 5.40 2.01 -0.42
C GLY A 14 5.03 0.65 -1.00
N LYS A 15 3.75 0.48 -1.32
CA LYS A 15 3.23 -0.78 -1.90
C LYS A 15 2.20 -0.52 -2.99
N TRP A 16 1.92 -1.56 -3.77
CA TRP A 16 0.77 -1.64 -4.65
C TRP A 16 0.22 -3.06 -4.65
N ILE A 17 -1.07 -3.20 -4.97
CA ILE A 17 -1.77 -4.49 -4.97
C ILE A 17 -2.12 -4.83 -6.41
N LEU A 18 -1.68 -6.00 -6.89
CA LEU A 18 -2.00 -6.47 -8.23
C LEU A 18 -3.42 -7.05 -8.27
N ALA A 19 -3.81 -7.84 -7.26
CA ALA A 19 -5.15 -8.39 -7.09
C ALA A 19 -5.37 -8.86 -5.65
N GLY A 20 -6.64 -9.06 -5.26
CA GLY A 20 -7.03 -9.55 -3.93
C GLY A 20 -7.55 -8.46 -3.00
N GLU A 21 -7.73 -7.23 -3.52
CA GLU A 21 -8.32 -6.13 -2.76
C GLU A 21 -9.71 -6.53 -2.25
N HIS A 22 -10.10 -6.07 -1.08
CA HIS A 22 -11.36 -6.37 -0.39
C HIS A 22 -11.62 -7.86 -0.10
N SER A 23 -11.44 -8.79 -1.07
CA SER A 23 -11.66 -10.23 -0.86
C SER A 23 -10.74 -10.80 0.22
N VAL A 24 -9.52 -10.27 0.36
CA VAL A 24 -8.55 -10.67 1.40
C VAL A 24 -9.09 -10.45 2.82
N LEU A 25 -10.00 -9.51 3.03
CA LEU A 25 -10.66 -9.30 4.33
C LEU A 25 -11.61 -10.46 4.70
N ARG A 26 -12.00 -11.27 3.72
CA ARG A 26 -12.95 -12.39 3.86
C ARG A 26 -12.32 -13.75 3.55
N GLY A 27 -10.99 -13.83 3.63
CA GLY A 27 -10.25 -15.10 3.51
C GLY A 27 -9.70 -15.39 2.11
N GLY A 28 -9.85 -14.46 1.14
CA GLY A 28 -9.15 -14.54 -0.13
C GLY A 28 -7.64 -14.23 0.02
N ASP A 29 -6.88 -14.52 -1.04
CA ASP A 29 -5.48 -14.16 -1.15
C ASP A 29 -5.30 -12.79 -1.80
N ALA A 30 -4.13 -12.16 -1.57
CA ALA A 30 -3.74 -10.94 -2.27
C ALA A 30 -2.31 -11.04 -2.81
N LEU A 31 -2.10 -10.56 -4.03
CA LEU A 31 -0.80 -10.36 -4.64
C LEU A 31 -0.37 -8.91 -4.44
N VAL A 32 0.66 -8.70 -3.62
CA VAL A 32 1.09 -7.38 -3.19
C VAL A 32 2.60 -7.21 -3.36
N PHE A 33 3.01 -6.03 -3.79
CA PHE A 33 4.38 -5.74 -4.17
C PHE A 33 4.89 -4.47 -3.49
N PRO A 34 6.17 -4.41 -3.08
CA PRO A 34 6.79 -3.17 -2.66
C PRO A 34 6.96 -2.22 -3.86
N LEU A 35 6.91 -0.92 -3.60
CA LEU A 35 7.14 0.13 -4.58
C LEU A 35 8.34 0.97 -4.15
N SER A 36 9.55 0.54 -4.53
CA SER A 36 10.81 1.12 -4.04
C SER A 36 11.03 2.58 -4.47
N SER A 37 10.40 3.02 -5.57
CA SER A 37 10.45 4.41 -6.03
C SER A 37 9.63 5.37 -5.15
N ARG A 38 8.78 4.83 -4.27
CA ARG A 38 7.97 5.53 -3.29
C ARG A 38 8.32 5.00 -1.90
N TYR A 39 8.79 5.87 -1.00
CA TYR A 39 9.27 5.45 0.32
C TYR A 39 9.00 6.52 1.37
N LEU A 40 9.02 6.10 2.61
CA LEU A 40 9.19 6.94 3.79
C LEU A 40 10.54 6.62 4.41
N LYS A 41 11.33 7.66 4.66
CA LYS A 41 12.60 7.58 5.36
C LYS A 41 12.47 8.31 6.69
N ILE A 42 12.98 7.71 7.76
CA ILE A 42 13.08 8.33 9.09
C ILE A 42 14.54 8.30 9.51
N ASN A 43 15.05 9.46 9.90
CA ASN A 43 16.33 9.63 10.56
C ASN A 43 16.08 9.95 12.04
N TYR A 44 16.70 9.21 12.93
CA TYR A 44 16.70 9.51 14.37
C TYR A 44 18.06 10.03 14.79
N TYR A 45 18.05 11.17 15.48
CA TYR A 45 19.21 11.81 16.07
C TYR A 45 19.03 11.82 17.59
N LYS A 46 19.84 11.00 18.28
CA LYS A 46 19.83 10.92 19.73
C LYS A 46 20.42 12.18 20.33
N SER A 47 19.78 12.71 21.34
CA SER A 47 20.28 13.86 22.11
C SER A 47 19.62 13.91 23.48
N ASP A 48 20.05 14.81 24.34
CA ASP A 48 19.46 15.02 25.68
C ASP A 48 18.32 16.04 25.68
N VAL A 49 18.03 16.66 24.52
CA VAL A 49 16.91 17.60 24.38
C VAL A 49 15.58 16.88 24.29
N ASP A 50 14.52 17.61 24.56
CA ASP A 50 13.16 17.07 24.46
C ASP A 50 12.87 16.55 23.08
N PHE A 51 12.02 15.53 23.03
CA PHE A 51 11.69 14.83 21.82
C PHE A 51 10.90 15.70 20.84
N GLU A 52 11.40 15.80 19.63
CA GLU A 52 10.83 16.57 18.54
C GLU A 52 10.68 15.72 17.27
N ILE A 53 9.74 16.14 16.40
CA ILE A 53 9.60 15.64 15.04
C ILE A 53 9.84 16.76 14.05
N SER A 54 10.49 16.46 12.92
CA SER A 54 10.71 17.37 11.81
C SER A 54 10.25 16.73 10.50
N LEU A 55 9.51 17.49 9.70
CA LEU A 55 9.02 17.07 8.40
C LEU A 55 9.83 17.81 7.32
N ASN A 56 10.68 17.09 6.61
CA ASN A 56 11.43 17.67 5.49
C ASN A 56 10.47 17.87 4.31
N ASN A 57 10.35 19.13 3.87
CA ASN A 57 9.61 19.59 2.69
C ASN A 57 8.07 19.71 2.77
N GLU A 58 7.42 19.48 3.91
CA GLU A 58 5.97 19.67 3.99
C GLU A 58 5.53 20.38 5.26
N THR A 59 4.81 21.48 5.09
CA THR A 59 4.14 22.26 6.14
C THR A 59 2.69 21.80 6.33
N HIS A 60 2.40 20.50 6.24
CA HIS A 60 1.05 19.98 6.45
C HIS A 60 0.82 19.67 7.93
N PRO A 61 0.11 20.52 8.68
CA PRO A 61 -0.19 20.27 10.10
C PRO A 61 -0.88 18.93 10.35
N GLU A 62 -1.71 18.50 9.40
CA GLU A 62 -2.42 17.22 9.45
C GLU A 62 -1.47 16.03 9.51
N LEU A 63 -0.36 16.06 8.75
CA LEU A 63 0.62 14.98 8.76
C LEU A 63 1.35 14.88 10.10
N ALA A 64 1.68 16.01 10.71
CA ALA A 64 2.27 16.05 12.05
C ALA A 64 1.33 15.42 13.09
N LEU A 65 0.02 15.73 13.03
CA LEU A 65 -0.98 15.13 13.93
C LEU A 65 -1.09 13.62 13.74
N ILE A 66 -1.05 13.15 12.49
CA ILE A 66 -1.06 11.72 12.18
C ILE A 66 0.17 11.04 12.79
N ILE A 67 1.37 11.58 12.56
CA ILE A 67 2.61 11.02 13.12
C ILE A 67 2.56 10.99 14.65
N TRP A 68 2.11 12.07 15.28
CA TRP A 68 1.95 12.11 16.73
C TRP A 68 0.95 11.07 17.25
N SER A 69 -0.17 10.86 16.56
CA SER A 69 -1.15 9.84 16.95
C SER A 69 -0.55 8.43 16.93
N VAL A 70 0.26 8.11 15.92
CA VAL A 70 0.94 6.82 15.82
C VAL A 70 2.03 6.69 16.89
N LEU A 71 2.82 7.75 17.14
CA LEU A 71 3.85 7.76 18.18
C LEU A 71 3.26 7.57 19.58
N GLU A 72 2.18 8.28 19.92
CA GLU A 72 1.50 8.13 21.23
C GLU A 72 0.98 6.70 21.42
N ARG A 73 0.40 6.10 20.38
CA ARG A 73 -0.01 4.69 20.43
C ARG A 73 1.19 3.76 20.63
N ALA A 74 2.29 4.01 19.92
CA ALA A 74 3.52 3.23 20.07
C ALA A 74 4.11 3.36 21.48
N PHE A 75 4.18 4.56 22.04
CA PHE A 75 4.64 4.78 23.41
C PHE A 75 3.78 4.06 24.44
N GLN A 76 2.46 4.10 24.28
CA GLN A 76 1.52 3.36 25.16
C GLN A 76 1.82 1.85 25.12
N LYS A 77 1.97 1.28 23.93
CA LYS A 77 2.25 -0.16 23.79
C LYS A 77 3.62 -0.58 24.34
N LEU A 78 4.60 0.29 24.25
CA LEU A 78 5.94 0.05 24.76
C LEU A 78 6.09 0.43 26.25
N ASN A 79 5.01 0.87 26.91
CA ASN A 79 5.03 1.42 28.27
C ASN A 79 6.06 2.53 28.47
N LEU A 80 6.28 3.34 27.42
CA LEU A 80 7.20 4.48 27.42
C LEU A 80 6.46 5.76 27.75
N LYS A 81 7.05 6.58 28.61
CA LYS A 81 6.59 7.95 28.79
C LYS A 81 7.27 8.84 27.76
N ARG A 82 6.52 9.67 27.04
CA ARG A 82 7.02 10.60 26.02
C ARG A 82 8.23 11.42 26.52
N GLN A 83 8.17 11.91 27.76
CA GLN A 83 9.25 12.69 28.40
C GLN A 83 10.57 11.93 28.55
N ASN A 84 10.55 10.59 28.51
CA ASN A 84 11.74 9.74 28.59
C ASN A 84 12.33 9.42 27.21
N PHE A 85 11.61 9.72 26.12
CA PHE A 85 12.10 9.60 24.76
C PHE A 85 12.70 10.94 24.34
N LYS A 86 13.95 10.98 23.95
CA LYS A 86 14.72 12.20 23.69
C LYS A 86 15.25 12.23 22.27
N GLY A 87 15.54 13.43 21.75
CA GLY A 87 16.15 13.62 20.44
C GLY A 87 15.15 13.99 19.34
N LEU A 88 15.55 13.82 18.09
CA LEU A 88 14.82 14.28 16.91
C LEU A 88 14.51 13.12 15.95
N LEU A 89 13.25 12.97 15.53
CA LEU A 89 12.87 12.18 14.37
C LEU A 89 12.62 13.11 13.18
N GLU A 90 13.40 12.93 12.13
CA GLU A 90 13.26 13.66 10.88
C GLU A 90 12.63 12.74 9.82
N PHE A 91 11.54 13.20 9.20
CA PHE A 91 10.75 12.43 8.22
C PHE A 91 10.96 13.01 6.81
N GLU A 92 11.23 12.14 5.86
CA GLU A 92 11.28 12.42 4.43
C GLU A 92 10.37 11.44 3.69
N SER A 93 9.33 11.92 2.99
CA SER A 93 8.38 11.06 2.27
C SER A 93 8.39 11.34 0.78
N LYS A 94 8.40 10.26 -0.02
CA LYS A 94 8.03 10.25 -1.44
C LYS A 94 6.68 9.57 -1.69
N ILE A 95 5.92 9.30 -0.62
CA ILE A 95 4.58 8.72 -0.69
C ILE A 95 3.57 9.82 -0.40
N ILE A 96 2.58 9.96 -1.27
CA ILE A 96 1.45 10.87 -1.03
C ILE A 96 0.49 10.20 -0.06
N PHE A 97 0.28 10.80 1.10
CA PHE A 97 -0.68 10.31 2.09
C PHE A 97 -2.11 10.34 1.54
N GLY A 98 -2.85 9.21 1.76
CA GLY A 98 -4.23 9.07 1.30
C GLY A 98 -4.38 8.71 -0.19
N ALA A 99 -3.30 8.42 -0.91
CA ALA A 99 -3.35 8.07 -2.33
C ALA A 99 -3.39 6.55 -2.62
N GLY A 100 -3.42 5.68 -1.59
CA GLY A 100 -3.55 4.22 -1.76
C GLY A 100 -2.22 3.45 -1.89
N MET A 101 -1.08 4.12 -1.71
CA MET A 101 0.25 3.49 -1.76
C MET A 101 0.76 2.94 -0.41
N GLY A 102 -0.13 2.74 0.57
CA GLY A 102 0.23 2.19 1.89
C GLY A 102 0.98 3.17 2.79
N ALA A 103 0.73 4.50 2.68
CA ALA A 103 1.42 5.50 3.49
C ALA A 103 1.26 5.28 5.00
N SER A 104 0.09 4.84 5.47
CA SER A 104 -0.16 4.48 6.88
C SER A 104 0.70 3.32 7.33
N ALA A 105 0.67 2.20 6.59
CA ALA A 105 1.47 1.02 6.89
C ALA A 105 2.98 1.34 6.84
N THR A 106 3.42 2.12 5.85
CA THR A 106 4.81 2.55 5.73
C THR A 106 5.26 3.36 6.94
N LEU A 107 4.41 4.28 7.45
CA LEU A 107 4.70 5.04 8.68
C LEU A 107 4.79 4.11 9.89
N CYS A 108 3.81 3.22 10.07
CA CYS A 108 3.78 2.29 11.19
C CYS A 108 4.99 1.36 11.18
N VAL A 109 5.36 0.80 10.02
CA VAL A 109 6.52 -0.07 9.87
C VAL A 109 7.83 0.68 10.07
N ALA A 110 7.96 1.91 9.54
CA ALA A 110 9.18 2.70 9.73
C ALA A 110 9.43 3.04 11.21
N LEU A 111 8.39 3.44 11.95
CA LEU A 111 8.50 3.66 13.40
C LEU A 111 8.80 2.35 14.15
N THR A 112 8.19 1.23 13.74
CA THR A 112 8.49 -0.10 14.29
C THR A 112 9.96 -0.46 14.14
N HIS A 113 10.56 -0.18 12.98
CA HIS A 113 12.00 -0.37 12.77
C HIS A 113 12.85 0.51 13.68
N ILE A 114 12.47 1.77 13.91
CA ILE A 114 13.19 2.66 14.85
C ILE A 114 13.15 2.06 16.25
N PHE A 115 11.97 1.66 16.75
CA PHE A 115 11.85 1.08 18.09
C PHE A 115 12.58 -0.26 18.23
N HIS A 116 12.58 -1.08 17.19
CA HIS A 116 13.37 -2.32 17.16
C HIS A 116 14.88 -2.02 17.24
N GLN A 117 15.39 -1.09 16.44
CA GLN A 117 16.81 -0.72 16.45
C GLN A 117 17.26 -0.05 17.76
N LEU A 118 16.33 0.56 18.48
CA LEU A 118 16.55 1.08 19.84
C LEU A 118 16.53 -0.03 20.91
N GLY A 119 16.28 -1.29 20.55
CA GLY A 119 16.18 -2.41 21.49
C GLY A 119 14.88 -2.44 22.31
N LEU A 120 13.87 -1.66 21.92
CA LEU A 120 12.61 -1.51 22.65
C LEU A 120 11.54 -2.53 22.18
N LEU A 121 11.79 -3.23 21.08
CA LEU A 121 10.85 -4.18 20.45
C LEU A 121 11.63 -5.37 19.87
N ALA A 122 11.21 -6.60 20.16
CA ALA A 122 11.80 -7.78 19.58
C ALA A 122 11.40 -7.93 18.09
N ARG A 123 12.28 -8.56 17.29
CA ARG A 123 12.02 -8.78 15.86
C ARG A 123 10.75 -9.59 15.60
N SER A 124 10.45 -10.56 16.42
CA SER A 124 9.26 -11.42 16.34
C SER A 124 7.95 -10.65 16.59
N GLU A 125 8.01 -9.51 17.26
CA GLU A 125 6.85 -8.70 17.61
C GLU A 125 6.54 -7.60 16.57
N MET A 126 7.47 -7.35 15.65
CA MET A 126 7.39 -6.19 14.75
C MET A 126 6.12 -6.18 13.89
N TYR A 127 5.69 -7.34 13.36
CA TYR A 127 4.50 -7.41 12.51
C TYR A 127 3.23 -7.04 13.29
N GLU A 128 3.00 -7.68 14.43
CA GLU A 128 1.82 -7.42 15.25
C GLU A 128 1.82 -5.99 15.83
N PHE A 129 3.00 -5.48 16.18
CA PHE A 129 3.15 -4.11 16.65
C PHE A 129 2.78 -3.10 15.54
N ALA A 130 3.33 -3.24 14.33
CA ALA A 130 3.03 -2.36 13.21
C ALA A 130 1.56 -2.45 12.78
N ARG A 131 0.97 -3.66 12.79
CA ARG A 131 -0.44 -3.89 12.49
C ARG A 131 -1.37 -3.22 13.50
N ASP A 132 -1.03 -3.28 14.79
CA ASP A 132 -1.80 -2.57 15.84
C ASP A 132 -1.74 -1.05 15.65
N LEU A 133 -0.59 -0.49 15.27
CA LEU A 133 -0.49 0.92 14.94
C LEU A 133 -1.35 1.28 13.72
N GLU A 134 -1.38 0.42 12.69
CA GLU A 134 -2.17 0.64 11.49
C GLU A 134 -3.69 0.61 11.75
N ASN A 135 -4.15 -0.11 12.77
CA ASN A 135 -5.55 -0.12 13.17
C ASN A 135 -6.09 1.28 13.55
N LEU A 136 -5.22 2.23 13.92
CA LEU A 136 -5.61 3.63 14.12
C LEU A 136 -6.26 4.27 12.87
N PHE A 137 -5.87 3.83 11.68
CA PHE A 137 -6.35 4.39 10.41
C PHE A 137 -7.60 3.70 9.87
N HIS A 138 -7.72 2.41 10.11
CA HIS A 138 -8.70 1.56 9.41
C HIS A 138 -9.67 0.85 10.35
N GLY A 139 -9.49 0.99 11.67
CA GLY A 139 -10.23 0.24 12.68
C GLY A 139 -9.78 -1.22 12.75
N GLU A 140 -9.80 -1.92 11.63
CA GLU A 140 -9.27 -3.29 11.49
C GLU A 140 -8.44 -3.39 10.20
N SER A 141 -7.12 -3.50 10.36
CA SER A 141 -6.20 -3.72 9.23
C SER A 141 -6.27 -5.18 8.76
N SER A 142 -6.23 -5.38 7.44
CA SER A 142 -6.05 -6.72 6.86
C SER A 142 -4.66 -7.30 7.14
N GLY A 143 -3.68 -6.44 7.44
CA GLY A 143 -2.28 -6.80 7.60
C GLY A 143 -1.48 -6.90 6.29
N VAL A 144 -2.13 -6.89 5.14
CA VAL A 144 -1.47 -6.97 3.80
C VAL A 144 -0.41 -5.89 3.63
N ASP A 145 -0.80 -4.63 3.88
CA ASP A 145 0.06 -3.48 3.66
C ASP A 145 1.25 -3.51 4.61
N VAL A 146 1.03 -3.89 5.87
CA VAL A 146 2.10 -4.08 6.86
C VAL A 146 3.04 -5.22 6.45
N ALA A 147 2.51 -6.36 6.02
CA ALA A 147 3.34 -7.50 5.62
C ALA A 147 4.31 -7.13 4.49
N VAL A 148 3.80 -6.57 3.39
CA VAL A 148 4.64 -6.24 2.23
C VAL A 148 5.66 -5.15 2.54
N THR A 149 5.29 -4.12 3.31
CA THR A 149 6.21 -3.03 3.68
C THR A 149 7.27 -3.48 4.68
N LEU A 150 6.92 -4.35 5.63
CA LEU A 150 7.84 -4.89 6.62
C LEU A 150 8.87 -5.85 5.99
N HIS A 151 8.41 -6.74 5.12
CA HIS A 151 9.30 -7.70 4.45
C HIS A 151 10.04 -7.10 3.26
N ASN A 152 9.53 -6.01 2.68
CA ASN A 152 10.03 -5.37 1.46
C ASN A 152 10.24 -6.37 0.31
N LYS A 153 9.31 -7.33 0.16
CA LYS A 153 9.32 -8.40 -0.85
C LYS A 153 7.92 -8.55 -1.44
N PRO A 154 7.81 -8.99 -2.70
CA PRO A 154 6.53 -9.38 -3.28
C PRO A 154 5.95 -10.57 -2.54
N LEU A 155 4.67 -10.49 -2.20
CA LEU A 155 3.99 -11.52 -1.41
C LEU A 155 2.70 -11.99 -2.09
N LEU A 156 2.46 -13.28 -2.01
CA LEU A 156 1.12 -13.84 -1.97
C LEU A 156 0.71 -13.89 -0.50
N PHE A 157 -0.25 -13.09 -0.11
CA PHE A 157 -0.67 -12.90 1.28
C PHE A 157 -2.05 -13.49 1.52
N SER A 158 -2.22 -14.23 2.61
CA SER A 158 -3.50 -14.69 3.14
C SER A 158 -3.74 -14.09 4.53
N ARG A 159 -4.99 -13.72 4.83
CA ARG A 159 -5.35 -13.13 6.14
C ARG A 159 -5.07 -14.06 7.34
N GLN A 160 -4.95 -15.35 7.13
CA GLN A 160 -4.60 -16.32 8.19
C GLN A 160 -3.13 -16.21 8.65
N ASN A 161 -2.45 -15.10 8.31
CA ASN A 161 -1.05 -14.79 8.58
C ASN A 161 -0.04 -15.68 7.85
N GLU A 162 -0.48 -16.36 6.81
CA GLU A 162 0.40 -17.05 5.90
C GLU A 162 0.73 -16.15 4.72
N TYR A 163 2.00 -15.93 4.47
CA TYR A 163 2.46 -15.28 3.25
C TYR A 163 3.55 -16.10 2.59
N GLN A 164 3.51 -16.13 1.28
CA GLN A 164 4.55 -16.72 0.45
C GLN A 164 5.29 -15.61 -0.29
N VAL A 165 6.61 -15.57 -0.16
CA VAL A 165 7.45 -14.68 -0.96
C VAL A 165 7.43 -15.17 -2.41
N LEU A 166 7.17 -14.25 -3.35
CA LEU A 166 7.25 -14.55 -4.78
C LEU A 166 8.69 -14.36 -5.24
N GLU A 167 9.29 -15.45 -5.72
CA GLU A 167 10.64 -15.46 -6.27
C GLU A 167 10.59 -15.75 -7.78
N ASN A 168 11.53 -15.18 -8.54
CA ASN A 168 11.68 -15.43 -9.99
C ASN A 168 10.41 -15.20 -10.82
N TYR A 169 9.67 -14.14 -10.53
CA TYR A 169 8.42 -13.80 -11.22
C TYR A 169 8.66 -12.91 -12.45
N GLN A 170 7.71 -12.98 -13.40
CA GLN A 170 7.69 -12.13 -14.59
C GLN A 170 7.41 -10.66 -14.21
N LYS A 171 8.08 -9.75 -14.92
CA LYS A 171 7.91 -8.31 -14.74
C LYS A 171 7.31 -7.67 -16.02
N PRO A 172 6.01 -7.78 -16.24
CA PRO A 172 5.36 -7.14 -17.38
C PRO A 172 5.45 -5.61 -17.28
N LEU A 173 5.27 -4.92 -18.39
CA LEU A 173 5.26 -3.46 -18.43
C LEU A 173 3.98 -2.92 -17.78
N LEU A 174 3.96 -2.92 -16.44
CA LEU A 174 2.89 -2.34 -15.62
C LEU A 174 3.33 -1.00 -15.07
N TYR A 175 2.40 -0.04 -15.10
CA TYR A 175 2.61 1.30 -14.56
C TYR A 175 1.45 1.69 -13.65
N LEU A 176 1.76 2.46 -12.61
CA LEU A 176 0.80 3.12 -11.75
C LEU A 176 0.65 4.58 -12.18
N SER A 177 -0.59 5.06 -12.22
CA SER A 177 -0.88 6.49 -12.39
C SER A 177 -2.06 6.90 -11.52
N HIS A 178 -2.04 8.15 -11.06
CA HIS A 178 -3.04 8.67 -10.13
C HIS A 178 -4.23 9.26 -10.88
N THR A 179 -5.45 8.91 -10.45
CA THR A 179 -6.72 9.36 -11.07
C THR A 179 -7.04 10.85 -10.87
N GLY A 180 -6.21 11.58 -10.13
CA GLY A 180 -6.50 12.97 -9.72
C GLY A 180 -7.41 13.08 -8.50
N GLN A 181 -8.12 12.01 -8.11
CA GLN A 181 -9.02 11.97 -6.96
C GLN A 181 -8.52 10.97 -5.91
N ARG A 182 -8.59 11.34 -4.63
CA ARG A 182 -8.28 10.43 -3.51
C ARG A 182 -9.47 9.50 -3.24
N GLY A 183 -9.19 8.21 -3.08
CA GLY A 183 -10.14 7.27 -2.51
C GLY A 183 -10.04 7.26 -0.98
N VAL A 184 -11.18 7.38 -0.30
CA VAL A 184 -11.23 7.23 1.17
C VAL A 184 -11.43 5.76 1.51
N THR A 185 -10.39 5.11 2.02
CA THR A 185 -10.36 3.66 2.27
C THR A 185 -11.55 3.22 3.14
N LYS A 186 -11.86 3.96 4.20
CA LYS A 186 -13.00 3.66 5.09
C LYS A 186 -14.31 3.62 4.31
N ASP A 187 -14.59 4.62 3.49
CA ASP A 187 -15.85 4.72 2.73
C ASP A 187 -15.98 3.57 1.72
N CYS A 188 -14.87 3.20 1.07
CA CYS A 188 -14.85 2.06 0.14
C CYS A 188 -15.11 0.73 0.85
N VAL A 189 -14.45 0.50 1.99
CA VAL A 189 -14.67 -0.71 2.82
C VAL A 189 -16.10 -0.75 3.34
N ASP A 190 -16.65 0.37 3.82
CA ASP A 190 -18.02 0.44 4.32
C ASP A 190 -19.04 0.20 3.20
N LYS A 191 -18.77 0.68 1.98
CA LYS A 191 -19.60 0.42 0.80
C LYS A 191 -19.66 -1.07 0.47
N VAL A 192 -18.51 -1.75 0.44
CA VAL A 192 -18.45 -3.20 0.22
C VAL A 192 -19.12 -3.96 1.36
N LYS A 193 -18.92 -3.57 2.62
CA LYS A 193 -19.64 -4.16 3.78
C LYS A 193 -21.17 -3.99 3.66
N LYS A 194 -21.64 -2.84 3.16
CA LYS A 194 -23.07 -2.61 2.91
C LYS A 194 -23.60 -3.53 1.83
N LEU A 195 -22.87 -3.69 0.72
CA LEU A 195 -23.25 -4.62 -0.36
C LEU A 195 -23.41 -6.05 0.19
N ILE A 196 -22.45 -6.53 0.99
CA ILE A 196 -22.50 -7.85 1.62
C ILE A 196 -23.75 -8.04 2.48
N ARG A 197 -24.13 -7.01 3.24
CA ARG A 197 -25.34 -7.08 4.09
C ARG A 197 -26.63 -7.09 3.29
N GLN A 198 -26.64 -6.50 2.09
CA GLN A 198 -27.80 -6.39 1.21
C GLN A 198 -27.94 -7.62 0.29
N ASP A 199 -26.83 -8.13 -0.22
CA ASP A 199 -26.77 -9.28 -1.12
C ASP A 199 -25.49 -10.08 -0.85
N LEU A 200 -25.58 -11.03 0.10
CA LEU A 200 -24.46 -11.90 0.44
C LEU A 200 -24.04 -12.78 -0.74
N THR A 201 -24.98 -13.30 -1.50
CA THR A 201 -24.69 -14.21 -2.62
C THR A 201 -23.95 -13.48 -3.73
N GLY A 202 -24.45 -12.31 -4.15
CA GLY A 202 -23.76 -11.48 -5.13
C GLY A 202 -22.38 -11.01 -4.67
N ALA A 203 -22.26 -10.61 -3.41
CA ALA A 203 -20.98 -10.19 -2.85
C ALA A 203 -19.95 -11.33 -2.82
N LEU A 204 -20.33 -12.56 -2.47
CA LEU A 204 -19.46 -13.73 -2.52
C LEU A 204 -19.06 -14.09 -3.96
N ALA A 205 -19.95 -13.93 -4.93
CA ALA A 205 -19.62 -14.13 -6.34
C ALA A 205 -18.53 -13.13 -6.82
N ILE A 206 -18.57 -11.88 -6.36
CA ILE A 206 -17.52 -10.90 -6.66
C ILE A 206 -16.20 -11.30 -6.00
N ASP A 207 -16.22 -11.78 -4.77
CA ASP A 207 -15.03 -12.27 -4.08
C ASP A 207 -14.41 -13.47 -4.80
N ASP A 208 -15.23 -14.41 -5.28
CA ASP A 208 -14.77 -15.54 -6.10
C ASP A 208 -14.15 -15.07 -7.42
N MET A 209 -14.73 -14.06 -8.06
CA MET A 209 -14.17 -13.45 -9.26
C MET A 209 -12.79 -12.80 -8.97
N MET A 210 -12.63 -12.12 -7.83
CA MET A 210 -11.34 -11.55 -7.42
C MET A 210 -10.33 -12.67 -7.11
N ASN A 211 -10.74 -13.74 -6.45
CA ASN A 211 -9.88 -14.90 -6.19
C ASN A 211 -9.42 -15.57 -7.51
N GLN A 212 -10.29 -15.65 -8.51
CA GLN A 212 -9.91 -16.10 -9.85
C GLN A 212 -8.88 -15.18 -10.50
N ALA A 213 -9.02 -13.85 -10.35
CA ALA A 213 -8.04 -12.90 -10.83
C ALA A 213 -6.67 -13.11 -10.14
N VAL A 214 -6.65 -13.33 -8.82
CA VAL A 214 -5.42 -13.66 -8.07
C VAL A 214 -4.76 -14.93 -8.61
N LEU A 215 -5.52 -15.99 -8.84
CA LEU A 215 -5.00 -17.25 -9.38
C LEU A 215 -4.44 -17.07 -10.80
N LYS A 216 -5.14 -16.32 -11.68
CA LYS A 216 -4.64 -16.00 -13.02
C LYS A 216 -3.32 -15.23 -12.95
N PHE A 217 -3.24 -14.17 -12.16
CA PHE A 217 -2.01 -13.39 -12.01
C PHE A 217 -0.87 -14.22 -11.41
N ARG A 218 -1.14 -15.08 -10.44
CA ARG A 218 -0.14 -15.99 -9.87
C ARG A 218 0.46 -16.90 -10.94
N TYR A 219 -0.38 -17.46 -11.82
CA TYR A 219 0.07 -18.27 -12.95
C TYR A 219 0.89 -17.44 -13.94
N LEU A 220 0.40 -16.27 -14.35
CA LEU A 220 1.07 -15.38 -15.29
C LEU A 220 2.44 -14.88 -14.78
N LEU A 221 2.54 -14.62 -13.49
CA LEU A 221 3.81 -14.24 -12.86
C LEU A 221 4.83 -15.39 -12.86
N ALA A 222 4.38 -16.63 -12.77
CA ALA A 222 5.26 -17.80 -12.72
C ALA A 222 5.67 -18.32 -14.11
N ASP A 223 4.86 -18.10 -15.16
CA ASP A 223 5.11 -18.66 -16.50
C ASP A 223 5.66 -17.60 -17.47
N SER A 224 6.90 -17.81 -17.93
CA SER A 224 7.54 -16.93 -18.92
C SER A 224 6.90 -17.01 -20.32
N ARG A 225 6.02 -17.98 -20.57
CA ARG A 225 5.30 -18.16 -21.84
C ARG A 225 3.92 -17.49 -21.82
N SER A 226 3.56 -16.83 -20.71
CA SER A 226 2.31 -16.10 -20.62
C SER A 226 2.20 -15.06 -21.75
N ASN A 227 1.07 -15.06 -22.44
CA ASN A 227 0.84 -14.16 -23.55
C ASN A 227 0.15 -12.86 -23.11
N GLN A 228 0.13 -11.88 -23.99
CA GLN A 228 -0.45 -10.57 -23.76
C GLN A 228 -1.96 -10.64 -23.48
N ALA A 229 -2.69 -11.53 -24.15
CA ALA A 229 -4.15 -11.65 -24.00
C ALA A 229 -4.53 -12.12 -22.58
N ASP A 230 -3.74 -13.02 -21.99
CA ASP A 230 -3.98 -13.51 -20.63
C ASP A 230 -3.80 -12.40 -19.58
N TRP A 231 -2.80 -11.52 -19.76
CA TRP A 231 -2.61 -10.35 -18.91
C TRP A 231 -3.76 -9.36 -19.01
N ILE A 232 -4.25 -9.11 -20.23
CA ILE A 232 -5.41 -8.24 -20.48
C ILE A 232 -6.64 -8.81 -19.76
N GLU A 233 -6.93 -10.10 -19.95
CA GLU A 233 -8.07 -10.77 -19.35
C GLU A 233 -8.02 -10.72 -17.81
N ALA A 234 -6.85 -10.99 -17.20
CA ALA A 234 -6.68 -10.95 -15.75
C ALA A 234 -6.89 -9.54 -15.17
N LEU A 235 -6.36 -8.49 -15.83
CA LEU A 235 -6.57 -7.10 -15.42
C LEU A 235 -8.03 -6.68 -15.54
N GLN A 236 -8.70 -7.04 -16.65
CA GLN A 236 -10.12 -6.76 -16.85
C GLN A 236 -10.99 -7.47 -15.82
N LEU A 237 -10.69 -8.73 -15.50
CA LEU A 237 -11.39 -9.50 -14.48
C LEU A 237 -11.27 -8.80 -13.11
N GLY A 238 -10.06 -8.43 -12.71
CA GLY A 238 -9.83 -7.70 -11.46
C GLY A 238 -10.50 -6.31 -11.45
N HIS A 239 -10.53 -5.59 -12.60
CA HIS A 239 -11.20 -4.29 -12.69
C HIS A 239 -12.72 -4.43 -12.55
N ARG A 240 -13.33 -5.44 -13.16
CA ARG A 240 -14.76 -5.73 -13.05
C ARG A 240 -15.20 -5.91 -11.59
N CYS A 241 -14.37 -6.51 -10.74
CA CYS A 241 -14.69 -6.60 -9.32
C CYS A 241 -14.90 -5.22 -8.67
N PHE A 242 -14.09 -4.22 -9.04
CA PHE A 242 -14.29 -2.84 -8.56
C PHE A 242 -15.56 -2.19 -9.12
N GLU A 243 -15.94 -2.50 -10.35
CA GLU A 243 -17.21 -2.04 -10.94
C GLU A 243 -18.39 -2.63 -10.16
N GLU A 244 -18.39 -3.94 -9.93
CA GLU A 244 -19.45 -4.66 -9.21
C GLU A 244 -19.53 -4.25 -7.73
N TRP A 245 -18.41 -3.95 -7.07
CA TRP A 245 -18.41 -3.33 -5.73
C TRP A 245 -18.89 -1.87 -5.76
N GLY A 246 -19.10 -1.27 -6.95
CA GLY A 246 -19.49 0.12 -7.13
C GLY A 246 -18.40 1.11 -6.76
N LEU A 247 -17.13 0.73 -6.86
CA LEU A 247 -15.96 1.53 -6.48
C LEU A 247 -15.32 2.29 -7.65
N VAL A 248 -15.89 2.17 -8.85
CA VAL A 248 -15.47 2.89 -10.06
C VAL A 248 -16.36 4.13 -10.22
N ASN A 249 -15.83 5.29 -9.90
CA ASN A 249 -16.50 6.58 -10.07
C ASN A 249 -16.09 7.27 -11.38
N ASP A 250 -16.63 8.45 -11.65
CA ASP A 250 -16.40 9.17 -12.92
C ASP A 250 -14.93 9.58 -13.11
N ALA A 251 -14.20 9.95 -12.04
CA ALA A 251 -12.79 10.25 -12.14
C ALA A 251 -11.96 9.01 -12.53
N VAL A 252 -12.31 7.83 -12.00
CA VAL A 252 -11.69 6.56 -12.36
C VAL A 252 -11.99 6.22 -13.82
N LYS A 253 -13.25 6.34 -14.27
CA LYS A 253 -13.66 6.10 -15.67
C LYS A 253 -12.94 7.04 -16.63
N PHE A 254 -12.85 8.32 -16.27
CA PHE A 254 -12.16 9.32 -17.09
C PHE A 254 -10.67 8.97 -17.24
N HIS A 255 -9.99 8.68 -16.14
CA HIS A 255 -8.58 8.32 -16.18
C HIS A 255 -8.33 6.98 -16.91
N GLN A 256 -9.21 5.99 -16.75
CA GLN A 256 -9.20 4.75 -17.52
C GLN A 256 -9.27 5.02 -19.03
N ALA A 257 -10.21 5.88 -19.47
CA ALA A 257 -10.34 6.25 -20.87
C ALA A 257 -9.09 6.96 -21.41
N GLN A 258 -8.47 7.85 -20.62
CA GLN A 258 -7.20 8.48 -20.97
C GLN A 258 -6.08 7.45 -21.18
N LEU A 259 -5.89 6.52 -20.24
CA LEU A 259 -4.86 5.49 -20.34
C LEU A 259 -5.05 4.58 -21.57
N LEU A 260 -6.28 4.15 -21.84
CA LEU A 260 -6.61 3.35 -23.02
C LEU A 260 -6.38 4.15 -24.32
N GLY A 261 -6.77 5.43 -24.33
CA GLY A 261 -6.53 6.33 -25.48
C GLY A 261 -5.03 6.60 -25.75
N LEU A 262 -4.18 6.49 -24.74
CA LEU A 262 -2.73 6.60 -24.84
C LEU A 262 -2.06 5.27 -25.27
N GLY A 263 -2.83 4.19 -25.41
CA GLY A 263 -2.33 2.89 -25.88
C GLY A 263 -2.09 1.85 -24.79
N ALA A 264 -2.60 2.06 -23.56
CA ALA A 264 -2.65 0.99 -22.58
C ALA A 264 -3.53 -0.15 -23.09
N LEU A 265 -3.07 -1.38 -22.92
CA LEU A 265 -3.79 -2.59 -23.38
C LEU A 265 -4.90 -3.00 -22.43
N ALA A 266 -4.70 -2.77 -21.15
CA ALA A 266 -5.69 -2.98 -20.10
C ALA A 266 -5.39 -2.07 -18.90
N VAL A 267 -6.41 -1.78 -18.12
CA VAL A 267 -6.32 -0.91 -16.95
C VAL A 267 -7.12 -1.51 -15.81
N LYS A 268 -6.61 -1.44 -14.59
CA LYS A 268 -7.27 -1.92 -13.37
C LYS A 268 -7.10 -0.92 -12.24
N LEU A 269 -8.15 -0.66 -11.49
CA LEU A 269 -8.05 0.07 -10.22
C LEU A 269 -7.22 -0.75 -9.21
N THR A 270 -6.49 -0.09 -8.32
CA THR A 270 -5.72 -0.75 -7.24
C THR A 270 -5.94 -0.07 -5.90
N GLY A 271 -5.78 -0.83 -4.81
CA GLY A 271 -6.02 -0.37 -3.45
C GLY A 271 -7.49 -0.44 -3.06
N SER A 272 -7.98 0.53 -2.28
CA SER A 272 -9.36 0.49 -1.76
C SER A 272 -10.44 0.86 -2.79
N GLY A 273 -10.06 1.49 -3.91
CA GLY A 273 -11.02 1.98 -4.89
C GLY A 273 -11.53 3.39 -4.63
N GLY A 274 -12.53 3.83 -5.41
CA GLY A 274 -13.11 5.17 -5.29
C GLY A 274 -12.18 6.31 -5.74
N GLY A 275 -11.08 6.02 -6.39
CA GLY A 275 -9.99 6.92 -6.78
C GLY A 275 -8.62 6.33 -6.45
N GLY A 276 -7.61 7.19 -6.28
CA GLY A 276 -6.23 6.76 -6.02
C GLY A 276 -5.51 6.34 -7.29
N TYR A 277 -4.83 5.20 -7.28
CA TYR A 277 -4.02 4.74 -8.40
C TYR A 277 -4.70 3.69 -9.24
N MET A 278 -4.37 3.69 -10.53
CA MET A 278 -4.71 2.64 -11.48
C MET A 278 -3.44 1.95 -11.98
N ILE A 279 -3.52 0.64 -12.20
CA ILE A 279 -2.50 -0.15 -12.90
C ILE A 279 -2.85 -0.13 -14.37
N SER A 280 -1.89 0.17 -15.24
CA SER A 280 -2.03 0.06 -16.69
C SER A 280 -0.98 -0.89 -17.26
N TYR A 281 -1.38 -1.74 -18.21
CA TYR A 281 -0.52 -2.69 -18.92
C TYR A 281 -0.18 -2.19 -20.31
N TRP A 282 1.08 -2.28 -20.69
CA TRP A 282 1.58 -1.71 -21.94
C TRP A 282 2.42 -2.72 -22.74
N GLN A 283 2.38 -2.61 -24.06
CA GLN A 283 3.29 -3.37 -24.92
C GLN A 283 4.68 -2.74 -25.00
N LYS A 284 4.74 -1.42 -24.91
CA LYS A 284 5.96 -0.60 -24.87
C LYS A 284 5.81 0.45 -23.77
N PRO A 285 6.92 0.96 -23.19
CA PRO A 285 6.85 2.04 -22.23
C PRO A 285 6.00 3.20 -22.74
N PRO A 286 5.11 3.78 -21.92
CA PRO A 286 4.29 4.93 -22.31
C PRO A 286 5.18 6.14 -22.61
N VAL A 287 4.84 6.87 -23.69
CA VAL A 287 5.49 8.12 -24.11
C VAL A 287 4.44 9.23 -24.22
N ASP A 288 4.88 10.49 -24.19
CA ASP A 288 4.02 11.68 -24.36
C ASP A 288 2.83 11.75 -23.39
N VAL A 289 3.02 11.23 -22.17
CA VAL A 289 2.02 11.27 -21.11
C VAL A 289 2.18 12.54 -20.28
N THR A 290 1.07 13.26 -20.03
CA THR A 290 1.07 14.55 -19.32
C THR A 290 1.00 14.42 -17.79
N PHE A 291 0.86 13.22 -17.27
CA PHE A 291 0.81 12.89 -15.84
C PHE A 291 1.85 11.82 -15.47
N GLU A 292 2.11 11.68 -14.19
CA GLU A 292 3.14 10.76 -13.71
C GLU A 292 2.77 9.30 -13.97
N MET A 293 3.70 8.57 -14.59
CA MET A 293 3.65 7.12 -14.80
C MET A 293 4.77 6.45 -13.98
N ILE A 294 4.40 5.68 -12.97
CA ILE A 294 5.34 5.03 -12.06
C ILE A 294 5.48 3.57 -12.47
N PRO A 295 6.67 3.10 -12.91
CA PRO A 295 6.88 1.68 -13.17
C PRO A 295 6.57 0.85 -11.92
N CYS A 296 5.79 -0.22 -12.07
CA CYS A 296 5.48 -1.17 -10.99
C CYS A 296 6.70 -2.03 -10.62
N PHE A 297 7.54 -2.30 -11.59
CA PHE A 297 8.75 -3.10 -11.44
C PHE A 297 9.97 -2.29 -11.88
N ASN A 298 11.05 -2.42 -11.15
CA ASN A 298 12.37 -1.86 -11.48
C ASN A 298 13.21 -2.86 -12.25
#